data_dcb6a0918d5aec95a923cb23c747a125
#
_entry.id   dcb6a0918d5aec95a923cb23c747a125
#
_cell.length_a   1.000
_cell.length_b   1.000
_cell.length_c   1.000
_cell.angle_alpha   90.00
_cell.angle_beta   90.00
_cell.angle_gamma   90.00
#
_symmetry.space_group_name_H-M   'P 1'
#
loop_
_entity.id
_entity.type
_entity.pdbx_description
1 polymer ?
#
loop_
_entity_poly.entity_id
_entity_poly.type
_entity_poly.pdbx_seq_one_letter_code
_entity_poly.pdbx_strand_id
1 'polypeptide(L)'
;TDHKLSYIIERGVRKDLVSTDQIQTACEYAASVDTLDDDAAFNEHCGVGVTVSPAECVAVVRSKMDTHRAEITEAGGWPKMSLIMSAVRGAPSLRWAQPVDIKNAVEAELTAQFGPRAAASKKKSTPAPKADKKPQYAAEVRPDAMFEEGFLAALHKPGENPQKSPRLREEHLRATHGAVLTRFPPEPNGFLHIGHSKAIAVNFGFARYHKGLCYLRFDDTNPAAEEEKYFVSILETVRWLGFEPFKVTYSSDYFDRLYELALELIRRGLAYVDHSTPEEIRAGRGGPDKDVRVESKWRHRPIEESLQAFDDMKHGKYKPGEAVLRMKQDMLGSGNPYMWDLIAYRVLDAPHHRTGTKWCMYPTYDFTPVS
;
A
#
# COMPACT_ATOMS: atom_id res chain seq x y z
N THR A 1 18.03 27.50 -0.94
CA THR A 1 17.27 26.26 -0.68
C THR A 1 17.79 25.56 0.58
N ASP A 2 19.10 25.40 0.72
CA ASP A 2 19.73 24.72 1.88
C ASP A 2 19.50 25.43 3.21
N HIS A 3 19.53 26.78 3.22
CA HIS A 3 19.32 27.58 4.44
C HIS A 3 17.90 27.40 5.00
N LYS A 4 16.87 27.37 4.14
CA LYS A 4 15.47 27.17 4.57
C LYS A 4 15.23 25.76 5.12
N LEU A 5 15.85 24.75 4.50
CA LEU A 5 15.77 23.37 5.00
C LEU A 5 16.46 23.25 6.37
N SER A 6 17.65 23.85 6.53
CA SER A 6 18.37 23.87 7.80
C SER A 6 17.55 24.52 8.90
N TYR A 7 16.87 25.65 8.61
CA TYR A 7 15.99 26.34 9.55
C TYR A 7 14.82 25.42 10.01
N ILE A 8 14.14 24.74 9.08
CA ILE A 8 13.04 23.83 9.43
C ILE A 8 13.55 22.65 10.28
N ILE A 9 14.71 22.09 9.93
CA ILE A 9 15.33 21.00 10.69
C ILE A 9 15.63 21.46 12.12
N GLU A 10 16.22 22.65 12.27
CA GLU A 10 16.53 23.21 13.58
C GLU A 10 15.28 23.40 14.44
N ARG A 11 14.18 23.92 13.87
CA ARG A 11 12.89 24.06 14.54
C ARG A 11 12.28 22.70 14.93
N GLY A 12 12.48 21.67 14.10
CA GLY A 12 12.09 20.29 14.43
C GLY A 12 12.91 19.70 15.59
N VAL A 13 14.22 19.90 15.59
CA VAL A 13 15.13 19.48 16.67
C VAL A 13 14.79 20.16 18.00
N ARG A 14 14.46 21.44 17.97
CA ARG A 14 14.00 22.23 19.14
C ARG A 14 12.61 21.80 19.63
N LYS A 15 11.90 20.95 18.91
CA LYS A 15 10.51 20.55 19.18
C LYS A 15 9.50 21.70 19.06
N ASP A 16 9.79 22.70 18.26
CA ASP A 16 8.85 23.75 17.89
C ASP A 16 7.80 23.22 16.91
N LEU A 17 8.22 22.29 16.03
CA LEU A 17 7.36 21.52 15.13
C LEU A 17 7.24 20.11 15.67
N VAL A 18 6.07 19.74 16.20
CA VAL A 18 5.83 18.49 16.93
C VAL A 18 4.96 17.50 16.17
N SER A 19 4.40 17.88 15.02
CA SER A 19 3.55 17.01 14.20
C SER A 19 4.01 16.99 12.74
N THR A 20 3.66 15.92 12.03
CA THR A 20 3.93 15.79 10.59
C THR A 20 3.25 16.92 9.81
N ASP A 21 2.04 17.31 10.20
CA ASP A 21 1.29 18.39 9.55
C ASP A 21 1.97 19.73 9.73
N GLN A 22 2.56 20.01 10.90
CA GLN A 22 3.35 21.21 11.12
C GLN A 22 4.62 21.25 10.26
N ILE A 23 5.31 20.11 10.14
CA ILE A 23 6.52 20.01 9.31
C ILE A 23 6.16 20.19 7.83
N GLN A 24 5.09 19.55 7.36
CA GLN A 24 4.63 19.73 5.99
C GLN A 24 4.24 21.18 5.70
N THR A 25 3.47 21.82 6.60
CA THR A 25 3.09 23.22 6.47
C THR A 25 4.32 24.14 6.48
N ALA A 26 5.33 23.83 7.28
CA ALA A 26 6.58 24.58 7.31
C ALA A 26 7.35 24.48 5.98
N CYS A 27 7.36 23.30 5.35
CA CYS A 27 7.95 23.12 4.02
C CYS A 27 7.18 23.88 2.93
N GLU A 28 5.85 23.86 2.98
CA GLU A 28 4.98 24.59 2.06
C GLU A 28 5.14 26.09 2.22
N TYR A 29 5.19 26.59 3.46
CA TYR A 29 5.45 28.00 3.75
C TYR A 29 6.83 28.44 3.26
N ALA A 30 7.87 27.67 3.54
CA ALA A 30 9.23 27.94 3.08
C ALA A 30 9.34 27.98 1.54
N ALA A 31 8.52 27.21 0.83
CA ALA A 31 8.45 27.25 -0.64
C ALA A 31 7.74 28.51 -1.16
N SER A 32 6.84 29.11 -0.38
CA SER A 32 6.02 30.26 -0.78
C SER A 32 6.65 31.64 -0.49
N VAL A 33 7.70 31.71 0.35
CA VAL A 33 8.37 32.96 0.74
C VAL A 33 9.81 32.98 0.23
N ASP A 34 10.41 34.14 0.08
CA ASP A 34 11.81 34.23 -0.38
C ASP A 34 12.80 33.94 0.75
N THR A 35 12.51 34.38 1.96
CA THR A 35 13.34 34.19 3.18
C THR A 35 12.50 33.72 4.35
N LEU A 36 13.12 33.10 5.36
CA LEU A 36 12.48 32.68 6.62
C LEU A 36 12.96 33.54 7.80
N ASP A 37 13.05 34.84 7.58
CA ASP A 37 13.59 35.78 8.59
C ASP A 37 12.53 36.29 9.59
N ASP A 38 11.23 36.03 9.30
CA ASP A 38 10.12 36.41 10.17
C ASP A 38 9.65 35.19 10.98
N ASP A 39 10.22 35.02 12.16
CA ASP A 39 9.85 33.94 13.11
C ASP A 39 8.40 34.04 13.56
N ALA A 40 7.80 35.23 13.64
CA ALA A 40 6.43 35.41 14.09
C ALA A 40 5.45 34.90 13.03
N ALA A 41 5.65 35.32 11.79
CA ALA A 41 4.84 34.85 10.65
C ALA A 41 4.98 33.30 10.44
N PHE A 42 6.21 32.80 10.57
CA PHE A 42 6.44 31.36 10.51
C PHE A 42 5.70 30.60 11.62
N ASN A 43 5.81 31.06 12.87
CA ASN A 43 5.16 30.42 14.01
C ASN A 43 3.63 30.40 13.89
N GLU A 44 3.05 31.54 13.48
CA GLU A 44 1.61 31.65 13.25
C GLU A 44 1.15 30.70 12.15
N HIS A 45 1.85 30.69 11.02
CA HIS A 45 1.47 29.87 9.87
C HIS A 45 1.60 28.37 10.15
N CYS A 46 2.64 27.96 10.86
CA CYS A 46 2.94 26.56 11.18
C CYS A 46 2.30 26.08 12.49
N GLY A 47 1.58 26.94 13.21
CA GLY A 47 0.95 26.60 14.49
C GLY A 47 1.96 26.23 15.59
N VAL A 48 3.12 26.89 15.61
CA VAL A 48 4.13 26.67 16.65
C VAL A 48 3.61 27.19 17.98
N GLY A 49 3.65 26.33 19.01
CA GLY A 49 3.14 26.66 20.35
C GLY A 49 1.62 26.61 20.49
N VAL A 50 0.88 26.30 19.42
CA VAL A 50 -0.57 26.11 19.49
C VAL A 50 -0.87 24.75 20.11
N THR A 51 -1.59 24.73 21.23
CA THR A 51 -2.08 23.53 21.89
C THR A 51 -3.60 23.54 21.87
N VAL A 52 -4.20 22.47 21.33
CA VAL A 52 -5.63 22.25 21.36
C VAL A 52 -5.95 21.36 22.56
N SER A 53 -6.79 21.85 23.47
CA SER A 53 -7.15 21.10 24.66
C SER A 53 -8.13 19.96 24.35
N PRO A 54 -8.17 18.87 25.15
CA PRO A 54 -9.19 17.82 25.01
C PRO A 54 -10.62 18.35 25.10
N ALA A 55 -10.87 19.41 25.87
CA ALA A 55 -12.19 20.03 26.00
C ALA A 55 -12.63 20.71 24.70
N GLU A 56 -11.71 21.37 23.98
CA GLU A 56 -11.98 21.96 22.66
C GLU A 56 -12.26 20.87 21.62
N CYS A 57 -11.51 19.75 21.66
CA CYS A 57 -11.81 18.60 20.82
C CYS A 57 -13.22 18.08 21.04
N VAL A 58 -13.65 17.90 22.29
CA VAL A 58 -15.01 17.46 22.65
C VAL A 58 -16.07 18.43 22.17
N ALA A 59 -15.86 19.74 22.32
CA ALA A 59 -16.82 20.77 21.87
C ALA A 59 -17.05 20.71 20.35
N VAL A 60 -15.97 20.58 19.57
CA VAL A 60 -16.08 20.47 18.10
C VAL A 60 -16.70 19.14 17.71
N VAL A 61 -16.35 18.04 18.36
CA VAL A 61 -16.96 16.72 18.12
C VAL A 61 -18.48 16.77 18.32
N ARG A 62 -18.94 17.35 19.42
CA ARG A 62 -20.40 17.54 19.69
C ARG A 62 -21.07 18.35 18.60
N SER A 63 -20.51 19.48 18.23
CA SER A 63 -21.05 20.33 17.17
C SER A 63 -21.16 19.59 15.83
N LYS A 64 -20.16 18.80 15.45
CA LYS A 64 -20.18 18.00 14.22
C LYS A 64 -21.15 16.82 14.30
N MET A 65 -21.25 16.17 15.45
CA MET A 65 -22.25 15.12 15.68
C MET A 65 -23.67 15.67 15.62
N ASP A 66 -23.92 16.88 16.13
CA ASP A 66 -25.22 17.53 16.04
C ASP A 66 -25.58 17.86 14.58
N THR A 67 -24.62 18.29 13.78
CA THR A 67 -24.87 18.55 12.33
C THR A 67 -25.29 17.26 11.59
N HIS A 68 -24.77 16.10 11.97
CA HIS A 68 -25.08 14.81 11.35
C HIS A 68 -25.98 13.92 12.21
N ARG A 69 -26.68 14.49 13.17
CA ARG A 69 -27.45 13.77 14.21
C ARG A 69 -28.43 12.74 13.64
N ALA A 70 -29.18 13.09 12.62
CA ALA A 70 -30.20 12.22 12.03
C ALA A 70 -29.52 10.94 11.46
N GLU A 71 -28.47 11.11 10.66
CA GLU A 71 -27.74 10.03 10.01
C GLU A 71 -26.98 9.14 11.01
N ILE A 72 -26.43 9.74 12.07
CA ILE A 72 -25.73 9.01 13.14
C ILE A 72 -26.72 8.19 13.95
N THR A 73 -27.90 8.75 14.28
CA THR A 73 -28.90 8.06 15.08
C THR A 73 -29.55 6.91 14.31
N GLU A 74 -29.89 7.11 13.03
CA GLU A 74 -30.41 6.06 12.16
C GLU A 74 -29.46 4.86 12.04
N ALA A 75 -28.16 5.11 11.98
CA ALA A 75 -27.15 4.06 11.87
C ALA A 75 -26.74 3.42 13.22
N GLY A 76 -27.26 3.88 14.35
CA GLY A 76 -26.90 3.37 15.69
C GLY A 76 -25.53 3.83 16.18
N GLY A 77 -25.04 4.99 15.74
CA GLY A 77 -23.86 5.69 16.23
C GLY A 77 -22.52 5.14 15.69
N TRP A 78 -22.03 4.05 16.25
CA TRP A 78 -20.70 3.51 15.96
C TRP A 78 -20.38 3.22 14.48
N PRO A 79 -21.31 2.75 13.63
CA PRO A 79 -21.04 2.57 12.20
C PRO A 79 -20.66 3.87 11.46
N LYS A 80 -21.05 5.03 11.99
CA LYS A 80 -20.76 6.35 11.44
C LYS A 80 -19.50 7.03 12.04
N MET A 81 -18.72 6.32 12.83
CA MET A 81 -17.49 6.85 13.44
C MET A 81 -16.53 7.45 12.38
N SER A 82 -16.41 6.85 11.22
CA SER A 82 -15.55 7.36 10.13
C SER A 82 -16.05 8.68 9.55
N LEU A 83 -17.37 8.85 9.43
CA LEU A 83 -18.00 10.11 9.00
C LEU A 83 -17.70 11.22 10.01
N ILE A 84 -17.93 10.95 11.30
CA ILE A 84 -17.67 11.91 12.38
C ILE A 84 -16.19 12.31 12.40
N MET A 85 -15.28 11.32 12.32
CA MET A 85 -13.83 11.56 12.27
C MET A 85 -13.43 12.44 11.09
N SER A 86 -14.01 12.22 9.91
CA SER A 86 -13.76 13.04 8.72
C SER A 86 -14.26 14.47 8.89
N ALA A 87 -15.48 14.64 9.39
CA ALA A 87 -16.07 15.96 9.63
C ALA A 87 -15.31 16.78 10.70
N VAL A 88 -14.80 16.10 11.73
CA VAL A 88 -14.03 16.72 12.83
C VAL A 88 -12.63 17.13 12.34
N ARG A 89 -11.94 16.28 11.59
CA ARG A 89 -10.62 16.59 11.01
C ARG A 89 -10.65 17.76 10.03
N GLY A 90 -11.79 17.97 9.35
CA GLY A 90 -12.00 19.14 8.48
C GLY A 90 -12.26 20.45 9.22
N ALA A 91 -12.33 20.47 10.56
CA ALA A 91 -12.56 21.66 11.33
C ALA A 91 -11.27 22.50 11.49
N PRO A 92 -11.25 23.76 11.01
CA PRO A 92 -10.03 24.61 11.09
C PRO A 92 -9.49 24.78 12.52
N SER A 93 -10.38 24.83 13.53
CA SER A 93 -10.01 24.97 14.94
C SER A 93 -9.26 23.77 15.51
N LEU A 94 -9.34 22.60 14.88
CA LEU A 94 -8.63 21.39 15.29
C LEU A 94 -7.44 21.04 14.38
N ARG A 95 -7.03 21.95 13.51
CA ARG A 95 -5.91 21.72 12.58
C ARG A 95 -4.64 21.21 13.28
N TRP A 96 -4.37 21.71 14.48
CA TRP A 96 -3.18 21.39 15.25
C TRP A 96 -3.46 20.42 16.43
N ALA A 97 -4.66 19.88 16.53
CA ALA A 97 -5.02 18.92 17.56
C ALA A 97 -4.31 17.57 17.33
N GLN A 98 -3.93 16.91 18.41
CA GLN A 98 -3.35 15.56 18.32
C GLN A 98 -4.39 14.56 17.82
N PRO A 99 -4.08 13.70 16.84
CA PRO A 99 -5.02 12.71 16.30
C PRO A 99 -5.61 11.78 17.36
N VAL A 100 -4.84 11.53 18.42
CA VAL A 100 -5.28 10.69 19.56
C VAL A 100 -6.37 11.38 20.36
N ASP A 101 -6.25 12.70 20.60
CA ASP A 101 -7.24 13.46 21.37
C ASP A 101 -8.56 13.59 20.63
N ILE A 102 -8.50 13.83 19.31
CA ILE A 102 -9.69 13.81 18.44
C ILE A 102 -10.37 12.44 18.50
N LYS A 103 -9.62 11.36 18.37
CA LYS A 103 -10.17 10.00 18.41
C LYS A 103 -10.82 9.71 19.77
N ASN A 104 -10.13 10.03 20.86
CA ASN A 104 -10.65 9.82 22.21
C ASN A 104 -11.93 10.63 22.46
N ALA A 105 -11.99 11.85 21.98
CA ALA A 105 -13.19 12.68 22.10
C ALA A 105 -14.38 12.08 21.33
N VAL A 106 -14.16 11.60 20.10
CA VAL A 106 -15.21 10.94 19.30
C VAL A 106 -15.70 9.64 19.97
N GLU A 107 -14.77 8.80 20.46
CA GLU A 107 -15.13 7.55 21.13
C GLU A 107 -15.88 7.81 22.45
N ALA A 108 -15.49 8.83 23.20
CA ALA A 108 -16.19 9.24 24.42
C ALA A 108 -17.62 9.71 24.14
N GLU A 109 -17.83 10.56 23.15
CA GLU A 109 -19.16 11.07 22.80
C GLU A 109 -20.07 9.97 22.20
N LEU A 110 -19.52 9.07 21.36
CA LEU A 110 -20.27 7.92 20.88
C LEU A 110 -20.64 6.96 22.02
N THR A 111 -19.74 6.75 22.97
CA THR A 111 -20.02 5.91 24.16
C THR A 111 -21.10 6.55 25.04
N ALA A 112 -21.05 7.84 25.25
CA ALA A 112 -22.03 8.58 26.04
C ALA A 112 -23.44 8.55 25.44
N GLN A 113 -23.56 8.65 24.10
CA GLN A 113 -24.87 8.74 23.42
C GLN A 113 -25.44 7.37 23.01
N PHE A 114 -24.59 6.42 22.63
CA PHE A 114 -25.01 5.13 22.05
C PHE A 114 -24.52 3.90 22.85
N GLY A 115 -23.92 4.13 24.00
CA GLY A 115 -23.34 3.07 24.82
C GLY A 115 -21.98 2.59 24.30
N PRO A 116 -21.33 1.67 25.04
CA PRO A 116 -20.03 1.14 24.61
C PRO A 116 -20.14 0.39 23.28
N ARG A 117 -19.11 0.51 22.47
CA ARG A 117 -19.04 -0.17 21.17
C ARG A 117 -19.30 -1.66 21.34
N ALA A 118 -20.35 -2.18 20.70
CA ALA A 118 -20.63 -3.62 20.71
C ALA A 118 -19.40 -4.35 20.17
N ALA A 119 -18.79 -5.18 21.00
CA ALA A 119 -17.68 -6.03 20.58
C ALA A 119 -18.22 -6.94 19.50
N ALA A 120 -17.63 -6.89 18.30
CA ALA A 120 -17.88 -7.88 17.25
C ALA A 120 -17.79 -9.26 17.91
N SER A 121 -18.85 -10.06 17.81
CA SER A 121 -19.02 -11.30 18.56
C SER A 121 -17.88 -12.29 18.27
N LYS A 122 -16.80 -12.20 19.01
CA LYS A 122 -15.84 -13.30 19.17
C LYS A 122 -16.46 -14.25 20.17
N LYS A 123 -16.74 -15.49 19.76
CA LYS A 123 -17.15 -16.57 20.65
C LYS A 123 -16.25 -16.55 21.88
N LYS A 124 -16.84 -16.32 23.05
CA LYS A 124 -16.16 -16.33 24.34
C LYS A 124 -15.61 -17.72 24.62
N SER A 125 -14.31 -17.86 24.64
CA SER A 125 -13.65 -18.81 25.53
C SER A 125 -13.50 -18.12 26.89
N THR A 126 -13.92 -18.79 27.96
CA THR A 126 -13.96 -18.31 29.34
C THR A 126 -12.56 -17.89 29.83
N PRO A 127 -12.37 -16.69 30.38
CA PRO A 127 -11.04 -16.32 30.92
C PRO A 127 -10.85 -16.92 32.29
N ALA A 128 -9.74 -17.61 32.48
CA ALA A 128 -9.21 -17.92 33.81
C ALA A 128 -8.74 -16.62 34.50
N PRO A 129 -8.75 -16.57 35.86
CA PRO A 129 -8.51 -15.33 36.60
C PRO A 129 -7.10 -14.79 36.38
N LYS A 130 -7.03 -13.49 36.06
CA LYS A 130 -5.76 -12.77 35.87
C LYS A 130 -5.08 -12.59 37.25
N ALA A 131 -3.94 -13.24 37.41
CA ALA A 131 -2.96 -12.84 38.42
C ALA A 131 -2.18 -11.61 37.84
N ASP A 132 -2.02 -10.60 38.70
CA ASP A 132 -1.20 -9.42 38.40
C ASP A 132 0.23 -9.83 38.04
N LYS A 133 0.58 -9.79 36.76
CA LYS A 133 1.96 -9.94 36.32
C LYS A 133 2.50 -8.60 35.87
N LYS A 134 3.50 -8.11 36.61
CA LYS A 134 4.43 -7.06 36.15
C LYS A 134 4.96 -7.42 34.78
N PRO A 135 5.25 -6.44 33.91
CA PRO A 135 5.80 -6.73 32.59
C PRO A 135 7.15 -7.40 32.71
N GLN A 136 7.19 -8.68 32.46
CA GLN A 136 8.42 -9.46 32.35
C GLN A 136 8.98 -9.22 30.95
N TYR A 137 9.85 -8.24 30.84
CA TYR A 137 10.76 -8.13 29.69
C TYR A 137 11.76 -9.28 29.80
N ALA A 138 11.80 -10.11 28.77
CA ALA A 138 12.65 -11.26 28.50
C ALA A 138 12.02 -12.64 28.77
N ALA A 139 10.94 -12.95 28.05
CA ALA A 139 10.85 -14.30 27.50
C ALA A 139 11.74 -14.32 26.26
N GLU A 140 12.61 -15.30 26.09
CA GLU A 140 13.34 -15.52 24.84
C GLU A 140 12.32 -15.50 23.71
N VAL A 141 12.42 -14.48 22.83
CA VAL A 141 11.56 -14.36 21.66
C VAL A 141 11.97 -15.50 20.74
N ARG A 142 11.22 -16.61 20.76
CA ARG A 142 11.42 -17.68 19.78
C ARG A 142 11.06 -17.13 18.40
N PRO A 143 12.01 -17.03 17.46
CA PRO A 143 11.78 -16.41 16.18
C PRO A 143 10.66 -17.07 15.38
N ASP A 144 10.38 -18.34 15.65
CA ASP A 144 9.44 -19.17 14.91
C ASP A 144 8.06 -19.31 15.61
N ALA A 145 7.90 -18.72 16.82
CA ALA A 145 6.65 -18.80 17.59
C ALA A 145 5.41 -18.32 16.80
N MET A 146 5.59 -17.36 15.89
CA MET A 146 4.51 -16.87 15.02
C MET A 146 3.94 -17.94 14.08
N PHE A 147 4.70 -19.00 13.77
CA PHE A 147 4.28 -20.10 12.90
C PHE A 147 3.74 -21.31 13.69
N GLU A 148 3.93 -21.35 14.99
CA GLU A 148 3.44 -22.40 15.88
C GLU A 148 2.18 -21.98 16.64
N GLU A 149 2.10 -20.72 17.01
CA GLU A 149 1.05 -20.18 17.87
C GLU A 149 0.42 -18.92 17.27
N GLY A 150 -0.89 -18.74 17.45
CA GLY A 150 -1.61 -17.55 17.05
C GLY A 150 -2.18 -17.58 15.63
N PHE A 151 -2.47 -16.39 15.08
CA PHE A 151 -3.25 -16.24 13.86
C PHE A 151 -2.53 -16.80 12.62
N LEU A 152 -1.22 -16.57 12.47
CA LEU A 152 -0.46 -17.05 11.32
C LEU A 152 -0.33 -18.58 11.32
N ALA A 153 -0.12 -19.19 12.48
CA ALA A 153 -0.07 -20.65 12.61
C ALA A 153 -1.40 -21.32 12.20
N ALA A 154 -2.53 -20.63 12.44
CA ALA A 154 -3.85 -21.12 12.05
C ALA A 154 -4.15 -20.97 10.55
N LEU A 155 -3.47 -20.03 9.85
CA LEU A 155 -3.76 -19.72 8.45
C LEU A 155 -2.95 -20.55 7.45
N HIS A 156 -1.74 -20.95 7.80
CA HIS A 156 -0.78 -21.52 6.85
C HIS A 156 -0.30 -22.89 7.26
N LYS A 157 -0.94 -23.89 6.70
CA LYS A 157 -0.46 -25.26 6.75
C LYS A 157 0.01 -25.67 5.36
N PRO A 158 1.29 -26.01 5.17
CA PRO A 158 1.80 -26.45 3.88
C PRO A 158 0.98 -27.64 3.34
N GLY A 159 0.57 -27.54 2.08
CA GLY A 159 -0.19 -28.60 1.41
C GLY A 159 -1.71 -28.57 1.61
N GLU A 160 -2.25 -27.73 2.49
CA GLU A 160 -3.71 -27.64 2.72
C GLU A 160 -4.42 -26.64 1.78
N ASN A 161 -3.68 -25.78 1.07
CA ASN A 161 -4.29 -24.87 0.11
C ASN A 161 -4.92 -25.63 -1.05
N PRO A 162 -6.23 -25.43 -1.32
CA PRO A 162 -6.89 -26.13 -2.43
C PRO A 162 -6.28 -25.67 -3.76
N GLN A 163 -5.85 -26.64 -4.57
CA GLN A 163 -5.38 -26.40 -5.93
C GLN A 163 -6.51 -26.74 -6.91
N LYS A 164 -6.83 -25.78 -7.79
CA LYS A 164 -7.81 -25.98 -8.86
C LYS A 164 -7.32 -26.97 -9.93
N SER A 165 -6.01 -27.13 -10.06
CA SER A 165 -5.39 -28.04 -11.02
C SER A 165 -4.44 -29.01 -10.33
N PRO A 166 -4.82 -30.29 -10.13
CA PRO A 166 -3.93 -31.31 -9.56
C PRO A 166 -2.62 -31.46 -10.34
N ARG A 167 -2.66 -31.34 -11.66
CA ARG A 167 -1.47 -31.42 -12.54
C ARG A 167 -0.43 -30.36 -12.17
N LEU A 168 -0.85 -29.10 -11.99
CA LEU A 168 0.08 -28.02 -11.61
C LEU A 168 0.69 -28.26 -10.23
N ARG A 169 -0.07 -28.84 -9.30
CA ARG A 169 0.45 -29.23 -7.99
C ARG A 169 1.52 -30.32 -8.12
N GLU A 170 1.29 -31.34 -8.92
CA GLU A 170 2.27 -32.41 -9.16
C GLU A 170 3.52 -31.86 -9.83
N GLU A 171 3.39 -31.00 -10.85
CA GLU A 171 4.51 -30.32 -11.51
C GLU A 171 5.31 -29.49 -10.51
N HIS A 172 4.63 -28.71 -9.65
CA HIS A 172 5.28 -27.94 -8.59
C HIS A 172 6.02 -28.82 -7.61
N LEU A 173 5.39 -29.85 -7.06
CA LEU A 173 6.02 -30.77 -6.12
C LEU A 173 7.23 -31.48 -6.73
N ARG A 174 7.16 -31.83 -8.02
CA ARG A 174 8.28 -32.42 -8.76
C ARG A 174 9.43 -31.43 -8.94
N ALA A 175 9.12 -30.18 -9.33
CA ALA A 175 10.11 -29.14 -9.55
C ALA A 175 10.79 -28.67 -8.25
N THR A 176 10.07 -28.64 -7.14
CA THR A 176 10.57 -28.17 -5.84
C THR A 176 11.03 -29.29 -4.91
N HIS A 177 10.83 -30.57 -5.31
CA HIS A 177 11.04 -31.74 -4.43
C HIS A 177 10.26 -31.64 -3.11
N GLY A 178 9.11 -30.94 -3.10
CA GLY A 178 8.30 -30.68 -1.92
C GLY A 178 8.84 -29.60 -0.99
N ALA A 179 9.94 -28.92 -1.35
CA ALA A 179 10.46 -27.83 -0.54
C ALA A 179 9.52 -26.59 -0.58
N VAL A 180 9.40 -25.92 0.55
CA VAL A 180 8.72 -24.64 0.63
C VAL A 180 9.58 -23.55 -0.01
N LEU A 181 9.05 -22.92 -1.04
CA LEU A 181 9.68 -21.78 -1.71
C LEU A 181 8.82 -20.54 -1.48
N THR A 182 9.43 -19.51 -0.93
CA THR A 182 8.81 -18.20 -0.74
C THR A 182 9.59 -17.12 -1.46
N ARG A 183 9.05 -15.92 -1.53
CA ARG A 183 9.75 -14.76 -2.05
C ARG A 183 9.42 -13.50 -1.27
N PHE A 184 10.39 -12.63 -1.11
CA PHE A 184 10.19 -11.23 -0.72
C PHE A 184 10.45 -10.36 -1.94
N PRO A 185 9.42 -9.73 -2.55
CA PRO A 185 9.51 -8.98 -3.79
C PRO A 185 9.41 -7.47 -3.55
N PRO A 186 10.43 -6.79 -2.98
CA PRO A 186 10.39 -5.35 -2.80
C PRO A 186 10.57 -4.60 -4.11
N GLU A 187 9.85 -3.48 -4.29
CA GLU A 187 10.16 -2.48 -5.30
C GLU A 187 11.32 -1.61 -4.80
N PRO A 188 12.42 -1.45 -5.56
CA PRO A 188 13.62 -0.73 -5.11
C PRO A 188 13.49 0.79 -5.34
N ASN A 189 12.40 1.39 -4.84
CA ASN A 189 12.07 2.81 -4.98
C ASN A 189 12.19 3.61 -3.68
N GLY A 190 12.71 3.00 -2.61
CA GLY A 190 12.90 3.63 -1.30
C GLY A 190 13.57 2.71 -0.29
N PHE A 191 13.90 3.28 0.88
CA PHE A 191 14.43 2.52 2.00
C PHE A 191 13.31 1.70 2.68
N LEU A 192 13.69 0.53 3.19
CA LEU A 192 12.78 -0.28 3.98
C LEU A 192 12.46 0.42 5.31
N HIS A 193 11.23 0.27 5.77
CA HIS A 193 10.76 0.75 7.07
C HIS A 193 10.19 -0.41 7.90
N ILE A 194 9.83 -0.15 9.16
CA ILE A 194 9.35 -1.17 10.10
C ILE A 194 8.18 -2.01 9.55
N GLY A 195 7.33 -1.43 8.69
CA GLY A 195 6.24 -2.16 8.05
C GLY A 195 6.70 -3.31 7.14
N HIS A 196 7.86 -3.15 6.49
CA HIS A 196 8.45 -4.19 5.65
C HIS A 196 9.05 -5.33 6.47
N SER A 197 9.48 -5.09 7.70
CA SER A 197 10.05 -6.13 8.56
C SER A 197 9.10 -7.28 8.80
N LYS A 198 7.79 -7.00 8.88
CA LYS A 198 6.76 -8.04 9.00
C LYS A 198 6.71 -8.94 7.76
N ALA A 199 6.73 -8.36 6.57
CA ALA A 199 6.74 -9.11 5.32
C ALA A 199 8.02 -9.95 5.18
N ILE A 200 9.18 -9.39 5.55
CA ILE A 200 10.45 -10.10 5.56
C ILE A 200 10.39 -11.27 6.55
N ALA A 201 9.97 -11.03 7.79
CA ALA A 201 9.86 -12.07 8.82
C ALA A 201 8.90 -13.19 8.41
N VAL A 202 7.76 -12.86 7.77
CA VAL A 202 6.82 -13.87 7.29
C VAL A 202 7.44 -14.69 6.15
N ASN A 203 7.98 -14.05 5.12
CA ASN A 203 8.46 -14.78 3.94
C ASN A 203 9.72 -15.59 4.24
N PHE A 204 10.76 -14.98 4.81
CA PHE A 204 12.01 -15.65 5.14
C PHE A 204 11.84 -16.59 6.34
N GLY A 205 11.10 -16.18 7.36
CA GLY A 205 10.85 -16.98 8.56
C GLY A 205 10.04 -18.23 8.23
N PHE A 206 8.97 -18.14 7.42
CA PHE A 206 8.19 -19.29 7.00
C PHE A 206 9.03 -20.31 6.22
N ALA A 207 9.83 -19.84 5.26
CA ALA A 207 10.75 -20.70 4.53
C ALA A 207 11.72 -21.40 5.50
N ARG A 208 12.36 -20.66 6.40
CA ARG A 208 13.29 -21.20 7.39
C ARG A 208 12.64 -22.24 8.30
N TYR A 209 11.44 -21.91 8.83
CA TYR A 209 10.69 -22.82 9.68
C TYR A 209 10.37 -24.16 9.02
N HIS A 210 10.03 -24.13 7.72
CA HIS A 210 9.78 -25.35 6.93
C HIS A 210 11.03 -25.91 6.22
N LYS A 211 12.24 -25.47 6.59
CA LYS A 211 13.51 -25.89 5.95
C LYS A 211 13.50 -25.68 4.43
N GLY A 212 12.79 -24.67 3.98
CA GLY A 212 12.65 -24.28 2.59
C GLY A 212 13.60 -23.13 2.21
N LEU A 213 13.30 -22.47 1.11
CA LEU A 213 14.13 -21.43 0.50
C LEU A 213 13.32 -20.16 0.28
N CYS A 214 13.95 -19.00 0.45
CA CYS A 214 13.34 -17.69 0.15
C CYS A 214 14.18 -16.92 -0.86
N TYR A 215 13.54 -16.43 -1.92
CA TYR A 215 14.14 -15.52 -2.90
C TYR A 215 14.01 -14.07 -2.43
N LEU A 216 15.02 -13.26 -2.65
CA LEU A 216 14.86 -11.81 -2.75
C LEU A 216 14.67 -11.48 -4.23
N ARG A 217 13.47 -11.07 -4.61
CA ARG A 217 13.17 -10.71 -6.00
C ARG A 217 12.88 -9.22 -6.09
N PHE A 218 13.76 -8.45 -6.63
CA PHE A 218 13.51 -7.05 -6.89
C PHE A 218 12.43 -6.88 -7.98
N ASP A 219 11.38 -6.14 -7.66
CA ASP A 219 10.38 -5.73 -8.62
C ASP A 219 10.83 -4.44 -9.31
N ASP A 220 11.81 -4.58 -10.19
CA ASP A 220 12.42 -3.49 -10.92
C ASP A 220 11.66 -3.21 -12.25
N THR A 221 10.39 -2.79 -12.10
CA THR A 221 9.48 -2.52 -13.20
C THR A 221 9.22 -1.03 -13.42
N ASN A 222 9.81 -0.17 -12.59
CA ASN A 222 9.60 1.28 -12.61
C ASN A 222 10.93 2.06 -12.64
N PRO A 223 11.66 2.05 -13.76
CA PRO A 223 12.98 2.64 -13.87
C PRO A 223 13.07 4.13 -13.50
N ALA A 224 11.94 4.85 -13.53
CA ALA A 224 11.90 6.26 -13.17
C ALA A 224 12.00 6.52 -11.64
N ALA A 225 11.73 5.50 -10.82
CA ALA A 225 11.72 5.62 -9.36
C ALA A 225 12.81 4.78 -8.67
N GLU A 226 13.53 3.95 -9.40
CA GLU A 226 14.48 2.99 -8.89
C GLU A 226 15.90 3.56 -8.88
N GLU A 227 16.62 3.40 -7.77
CA GLU A 227 17.99 3.84 -7.61
C GLU A 227 18.85 2.72 -7.03
N GLU A 228 20.11 2.60 -7.49
CA GLU A 228 21.06 1.57 -7.05
C GLU A 228 21.20 1.48 -5.52
N LYS A 229 21.20 2.63 -4.84
CA LYS A 229 21.28 2.69 -3.36
C LYS A 229 20.17 1.89 -2.66
N TYR A 230 18.98 1.78 -3.25
CA TYR A 230 17.88 1.05 -2.65
C TYR A 230 18.06 -0.47 -2.79
N PHE A 231 18.59 -0.94 -3.91
CA PHE A 231 18.92 -2.38 -4.08
C PHE A 231 19.92 -2.83 -3.01
N VAL A 232 20.99 -2.06 -2.83
CA VAL A 232 22.02 -2.35 -1.82
C VAL A 232 21.41 -2.32 -0.42
N SER A 233 20.70 -1.23 -0.07
CA SER A 233 20.12 -1.05 1.26
C SER A 233 19.09 -2.13 1.62
N ILE A 234 18.27 -2.56 0.66
CA ILE A 234 17.28 -3.62 0.87
C ILE A 234 17.99 -4.94 1.20
N LEU A 235 19.01 -5.32 0.43
CA LEU A 235 19.77 -6.55 0.66
C LEU A 235 20.48 -6.52 2.01
N GLU A 236 21.13 -5.40 2.34
CA GLU A 236 21.80 -5.20 3.63
C GLU A 236 20.81 -5.27 4.81
N THR A 237 19.62 -4.67 4.67
CA THR A 237 18.57 -4.72 5.69
C THR A 237 18.06 -6.14 5.92
N VAL A 238 17.86 -6.92 4.85
CA VAL A 238 17.45 -8.33 4.96
C VAL A 238 18.52 -9.14 5.72
N ARG A 239 19.81 -8.91 5.41
CA ARG A 239 20.92 -9.56 6.11
C ARG A 239 21.04 -9.11 7.55
N TRP A 240 20.89 -7.81 7.82
CA TRP A 240 20.89 -7.27 9.17
C TRP A 240 19.77 -7.86 10.05
N LEU A 241 18.63 -8.19 9.46
CA LEU A 241 17.53 -8.90 10.14
C LEU A 241 17.83 -10.40 10.37
N GLY A 242 19.00 -10.89 9.97
CA GLY A 242 19.43 -12.28 10.17
C GLY A 242 18.93 -13.26 9.13
N PHE A 243 18.56 -12.77 7.94
CA PHE A 243 18.16 -13.62 6.81
C PHE A 243 19.15 -13.54 5.66
N GLU A 244 19.41 -14.68 5.00
CA GLU A 244 20.19 -14.74 3.76
C GLU A 244 19.29 -15.23 2.62
N PRO A 245 19.13 -14.46 1.55
CA PRO A 245 18.37 -14.90 0.38
C PRO A 245 19.04 -16.12 -0.28
N PHE A 246 18.23 -17.14 -0.61
CA PHE A 246 18.70 -18.25 -1.43
C PHE A 246 19.23 -17.78 -2.78
N LYS A 247 18.54 -16.83 -3.39
CA LYS A 247 18.92 -16.21 -4.65
C LYS A 247 18.33 -14.80 -4.72
N VAL A 248 19.09 -13.88 -5.30
CA VAL A 248 18.62 -12.56 -5.69
C VAL A 248 18.25 -12.62 -7.17
N THR A 249 17.04 -12.22 -7.51
CA THR A 249 16.49 -12.16 -8.87
C THR A 249 15.85 -10.81 -9.12
N TYR A 250 15.57 -10.51 -10.39
CA TYR A 250 14.99 -9.26 -10.82
C TYR A 250 13.81 -9.53 -11.76
N SER A 251 12.78 -8.70 -11.73
CA SER A 251 11.70 -8.77 -12.72
C SER A 251 12.22 -8.55 -14.13
N SER A 252 13.24 -7.71 -14.28
CA SER A 252 13.92 -7.45 -15.56
C SER A 252 14.65 -8.65 -16.15
N ASP A 253 14.99 -9.68 -15.38
CA ASP A 253 15.53 -10.94 -15.89
C ASP A 253 14.56 -11.63 -16.84
N TYR A 254 13.27 -11.32 -16.72
CA TYR A 254 12.17 -12.01 -17.42
C TYR A 254 11.41 -11.10 -18.38
N PHE A 255 11.88 -9.88 -18.69
CA PHE A 255 11.14 -8.95 -19.53
C PHE A 255 10.83 -9.52 -20.93
N ASP A 256 11.76 -10.24 -21.55
CA ASP A 256 11.52 -10.90 -22.84
C ASP A 256 10.39 -11.95 -22.72
N ARG A 257 10.44 -12.78 -21.67
CA ARG A 257 9.42 -13.78 -21.42
C ARG A 257 8.06 -13.18 -21.07
N LEU A 258 8.04 -12.13 -20.27
CA LEU A 258 6.84 -11.39 -19.93
C LEU A 258 6.19 -10.77 -21.18
N TYR A 259 7.00 -10.24 -22.09
CA TYR A 259 6.49 -9.73 -23.35
C TYR A 259 5.80 -10.83 -24.19
N GLU A 260 6.42 -12.01 -24.29
CA GLU A 260 5.82 -13.17 -24.99
C GLU A 260 4.49 -13.60 -24.33
N LEU A 261 4.45 -13.64 -22.99
CA LEU A 261 3.24 -13.98 -22.25
C LEU A 261 2.14 -12.93 -22.44
N ALA A 262 2.48 -11.66 -22.55
CA ALA A 262 1.53 -10.60 -22.87
C ALA A 262 0.94 -10.76 -24.27
N LEU A 263 1.78 -11.06 -25.27
CA LEU A 263 1.30 -11.38 -26.62
C LEU A 263 0.35 -12.60 -26.63
N GLU A 264 0.69 -13.64 -25.87
CA GLU A 264 -0.16 -14.82 -25.76
C GLU A 264 -1.51 -14.48 -25.09
N LEU A 265 -1.49 -13.62 -24.06
CA LEU A 265 -2.71 -13.17 -23.39
C LEU A 265 -3.62 -12.38 -24.34
N ILE A 266 -3.04 -11.52 -25.20
CA ILE A 266 -3.77 -10.79 -26.23
C ILE A 266 -4.37 -11.77 -27.27
N ARG A 267 -3.57 -12.75 -27.76
CA ARG A 267 -4.04 -13.75 -28.74
C ARG A 267 -5.22 -14.58 -28.22
N ARG A 268 -5.26 -14.84 -26.91
CA ARG A 268 -6.39 -15.50 -26.26
C ARG A 268 -7.60 -14.60 -26.03
N GLY A 269 -7.52 -13.31 -26.43
CA GLY A 269 -8.59 -12.34 -26.18
C GLY A 269 -8.76 -11.94 -24.72
N LEU A 270 -7.76 -12.20 -23.86
CA LEU A 270 -7.77 -11.96 -22.42
C LEU A 270 -7.06 -10.65 -22.02
N ALA A 271 -6.53 -9.92 -22.98
CA ALA A 271 -5.96 -8.58 -22.79
C ALA A 271 -6.29 -7.69 -23.98
N TYR A 272 -6.22 -6.39 -23.78
CA TYR A 272 -6.46 -5.38 -24.81
C TYR A 272 -5.65 -4.13 -24.53
N VAL A 273 -5.29 -3.38 -25.59
CA VAL A 273 -4.66 -2.08 -25.46
C VAL A 273 -5.74 -1.02 -25.27
N ASP A 274 -5.62 -0.26 -24.19
CA ASP A 274 -6.54 0.77 -23.75
C ASP A 274 -5.90 2.15 -23.93
N HIS A 275 -6.62 3.06 -24.60
CA HIS A 275 -6.23 4.47 -24.81
C HIS A 275 -7.15 5.43 -24.05
N SER A 276 -7.84 4.95 -23.01
CA SER A 276 -8.73 5.78 -22.21
C SER A 276 -7.95 6.82 -21.42
N THR A 277 -8.49 8.03 -21.35
CA THR A 277 -7.93 9.10 -20.51
C THR A 277 -8.16 8.81 -19.03
N PRO A 278 -7.41 9.45 -18.12
CA PRO A 278 -7.63 9.32 -16.67
C PRO A 278 -9.08 9.65 -16.26
N GLU A 279 -9.73 10.61 -16.94
CA GLU A 279 -11.13 10.99 -16.72
C GLU A 279 -12.09 9.88 -17.13
N GLU A 280 -11.90 9.29 -18.31
CA GLU A 280 -12.70 8.15 -18.81
C GLU A 280 -12.54 6.95 -17.87
N ILE A 281 -11.33 6.66 -17.41
CA ILE A 281 -11.06 5.57 -16.45
C ILE A 281 -11.77 5.83 -15.12
N ARG A 282 -11.71 7.05 -14.61
CA ARG A 282 -12.38 7.43 -13.35
C ARG A 282 -13.91 7.31 -13.48
N ALA A 283 -14.47 7.81 -14.58
CA ALA A 283 -15.89 7.68 -14.85
C ALA A 283 -16.32 6.22 -15.01
N GLY A 284 -15.56 5.41 -15.77
CA GLY A 284 -15.83 3.98 -15.97
C GLY A 284 -15.75 3.16 -14.67
N ARG A 285 -15.01 3.62 -13.67
CA ARG A 285 -14.93 2.99 -12.34
C ARG A 285 -16.03 3.44 -11.37
N GLY A 286 -17.04 4.19 -11.83
CA GLY A 286 -18.19 4.65 -11.05
C GLY A 286 -18.05 6.07 -10.52
N GLY A 287 -17.01 6.82 -10.87
CA GLY A 287 -16.83 8.21 -10.48
C GLY A 287 -16.83 8.46 -8.96
N PRO A 288 -17.03 9.71 -8.51
CA PRO A 288 -17.08 10.05 -7.10
C PRO A 288 -18.33 9.49 -6.38
N ASP A 289 -19.44 9.32 -7.11
CA ASP A 289 -20.74 8.89 -6.56
C ASP A 289 -20.88 7.36 -6.51
N LYS A 290 -19.84 6.62 -6.91
CA LYS A 290 -19.81 5.14 -6.97
C LYS A 290 -20.95 4.55 -7.82
N ASP A 291 -21.26 5.22 -8.91
CA ASP A 291 -22.23 4.79 -9.90
C ASP A 291 -21.90 3.46 -10.56
N VAL A 292 -22.75 3.02 -11.46
CA VAL A 292 -22.57 1.79 -12.21
C VAL A 292 -21.24 1.82 -12.98
N ARG A 293 -20.40 0.82 -12.77
CA ARG A 293 -19.14 0.67 -13.50
C ARG A 293 -19.42 0.33 -14.97
N VAL A 294 -18.57 0.84 -15.84
CA VAL A 294 -18.66 0.65 -17.29
C VAL A 294 -17.32 0.19 -17.83
N GLU A 295 -17.35 -0.80 -18.70
CA GLU A 295 -16.15 -1.29 -19.38
C GLU A 295 -15.56 -0.21 -20.29
N SER A 296 -14.23 -0.26 -20.49
CA SER A 296 -13.57 0.59 -21.46
C SER A 296 -14.11 0.31 -22.88
N LYS A 297 -14.32 1.37 -23.66
CA LYS A 297 -14.69 1.26 -25.08
C LYS A 297 -13.69 0.43 -25.92
N TRP A 298 -12.45 0.29 -25.43
CA TRP A 298 -11.38 -0.48 -26.07
C TRP A 298 -11.37 -1.96 -25.71
N ARG A 299 -12.15 -2.36 -24.70
CA ARG A 299 -12.12 -3.72 -24.15
C ARG A 299 -12.48 -4.80 -25.17
N HIS A 300 -13.32 -4.47 -26.12
CA HIS A 300 -13.83 -5.38 -27.16
C HIS A 300 -13.21 -5.15 -28.54
N ARG A 301 -12.11 -4.37 -28.61
CA ARG A 301 -11.41 -4.19 -29.89
C ARG A 301 -10.88 -5.52 -30.44
N PRO A 302 -10.74 -5.67 -31.78
CA PRO A 302 -10.19 -6.87 -32.39
C PRO A 302 -8.81 -7.23 -31.85
N ILE A 303 -8.52 -8.55 -31.79
CA ILE A 303 -7.24 -9.07 -31.29
C ILE A 303 -6.08 -8.51 -32.10
N GLU A 304 -6.21 -8.47 -33.42
CA GLU A 304 -5.20 -7.99 -34.38
C GLU A 304 -4.85 -6.53 -34.10
N GLU A 305 -5.85 -5.70 -33.82
CA GLU A 305 -5.63 -4.30 -33.49
C GLU A 305 -4.91 -4.13 -32.14
N SER A 306 -5.24 -4.98 -31.16
CA SER A 306 -4.54 -4.99 -29.87
C SER A 306 -3.10 -5.47 -30.01
N LEU A 307 -2.83 -6.47 -30.86
CA LEU A 307 -1.47 -6.92 -31.16
C LEU A 307 -0.66 -5.83 -31.83
N GLN A 308 -1.23 -5.17 -32.85
CA GLN A 308 -0.57 -4.07 -33.54
C GLN A 308 -0.29 -2.88 -32.60
N ALA A 309 -1.26 -2.49 -31.78
CA ALA A 309 -1.07 -1.40 -30.83
C ALA A 309 -0.04 -1.76 -29.74
N PHE A 310 0.03 -3.01 -29.30
CA PHE A 310 1.04 -3.46 -28.35
C PHE A 310 2.45 -3.48 -28.96
N ASP A 311 2.57 -3.87 -30.23
CA ASP A 311 3.81 -3.73 -30.98
C ASP A 311 4.21 -2.26 -31.16
N ASP A 312 3.26 -1.39 -31.44
CA ASP A 312 3.45 0.06 -31.53
C ASP A 312 3.92 0.67 -30.20
N MET A 313 3.42 0.17 -29.05
CA MET A 313 3.93 0.54 -27.72
C MET A 313 5.42 0.18 -27.58
N LYS A 314 5.81 -1.02 -28.01
CA LYS A 314 7.20 -1.49 -27.93
C LYS A 314 8.14 -0.63 -28.78
N HIS A 315 7.66 -0.13 -29.91
CA HIS A 315 8.43 0.71 -30.85
C HIS A 315 8.34 2.21 -30.55
N GLY A 316 7.79 2.59 -29.39
CA GLY A 316 7.77 3.98 -28.93
C GLY A 316 6.84 4.91 -29.71
N LYS A 317 5.81 4.37 -30.36
CA LYS A 317 4.83 5.20 -31.08
C LYS A 317 3.87 5.94 -30.16
N TYR A 318 3.77 5.54 -28.91
CA TYR A 318 2.93 6.16 -27.88
C TYR A 318 3.78 6.79 -26.77
N LYS A 319 3.32 7.93 -26.28
CA LYS A 319 3.90 8.60 -25.12
C LYS A 319 3.36 7.99 -23.83
N PRO A 320 4.04 8.21 -22.68
CA PRO A 320 3.52 7.83 -21.38
C PRO A 320 2.08 8.34 -21.17
N GLY A 321 1.18 7.43 -20.79
CA GLY A 321 -0.23 7.72 -20.57
C GLY A 321 -1.15 7.60 -21.78
N GLU A 322 -0.62 7.48 -23.02
CA GLU A 322 -1.45 7.37 -24.24
C GLU A 322 -1.92 5.94 -24.52
N ALA A 323 -1.19 4.94 -24.03
CA ALA A 323 -1.54 3.54 -24.22
C ALA A 323 -1.08 2.69 -23.03
N VAL A 324 -1.92 1.73 -22.62
CA VAL A 324 -1.60 0.70 -21.65
C VAL A 324 -2.18 -0.63 -22.11
N LEU A 325 -1.52 -1.75 -21.78
CA LEU A 325 -2.12 -3.07 -21.92
C LEU A 325 -2.90 -3.39 -20.64
N ARG A 326 -4.17 -3.79 -20.75
CA ARG A 326 -5.00 -4.25 -19.64
C ARG A 326 -5.35 -5.72 -19.75
N MET A 327 -5.36 -6.39 -18.62
CA MET A 327 -5.88 -7.75 -18.49
C MET A 327 -7.40 -7.69 -18.34
N LYS A 328 -8.13 -8.54 -19.08
CA LYS A 328 -9.59 -8.66 -18.92
C LYS A 328 -9.90 -9.47 -17.67
N GLN A 329 -10.50 -8.80 -16.72
CA GLN A 329 -10.91 -9.38 -15.44
C GLN A 329 -12.41 -9.15 -15.20
N ASP A 330 -12.92 -9.43 -14.01
CA ASP A 330 -14.34 -9.24 -13.67
C ASP A 330 -14.60 -7.81 -13.18
N MET A 331 -14.58 -6.85 -14.13
CA MET A 331 -14.75 -5.43 -13.82
C MET A 331 -16.17 -5.10 -13.32
N LEU A 332 -17.18 -5.76 -13.84
CA LEU A 332 -18.57 -5.43 -13.53
C LEU A 332 -19.12 -6.22 -12.34
N GLY A 333 -18.80 -7.51 -12.23
CA GLY A 333 -19.33 -8.40 -11.18
C GLY A 333 -18.59 -8.33 -9.85
N SER A 334 -17.28 -8.03 -9.87
CA SER A 334 -16.47 -8.03 -8.65
C SER A 334 -16.51 -6.70 -7.91
N GLY A 335 -16.78 -6.73 -6.61
CA GLY A 335 -16.58 -5.58 -5.70
C GLY A 335 -15.11 -5.28 -5.39
N ASN A 336 -14.18 -6.14 -5.80
CA ASN A 336 -12.76 -5.99 -5.55
C ASN A 336 -12.07 -5.19 -6.66
N PRO A 337 -11.51 -3.98 -6.39
CA PRO A 337 -10.80 -3.18 -7.38
C PRO A 337 -9.64 -3.88 -8.09
N TYR A 338 -9.04 -4.89 -7.47
CA TYR A 338 -7.99 -5.71 -8.09
C TYR A 338 -8.51 -6.68 -9.17
N MET A 339 -9.82 -6.70 -9.40
CA MET A 339 -10.45 -7.43 -10.51
C MET A 339 -10.97 -6.49 -11.60
N TRP A 340 -10.58 -5.22 -11.62
CA TRP A 340 -11.11 -4.21 -12.55
C TRP A 340 -10.12 -3.92 -13.68
N ASP A 341 -9.88 -4.87 -14.53
CA ASP A 341 -9.01 -4.75 -15.70
C ASP A 341 -7.68 -4.06 -15.40
N LEU A 342 -6.87 -4.70 -14.57
CA LEU A 342 -5.56 -4.17 -14.16
C LEU A 342 -4.63 -3.96 -15.36
N ILE A 343 -3.75 -2.99 -15.24
CA ILE A 343 -2.71 -2.71 -16.23
C ILE A 343 -1.65 -3.81 -16.16
N ALA A 344 -1.34 -4.43 -17.30
CA ALA A 344 -0.24 -5.36 -17.45
C ALA A 344 1.05 -4.67 -17.93
N TYR A 345 0.95 -3.73 -18.87
CA TYR A 345 2.07 -2.95 -19.41
C TYR A 345 1.73 -1.47 -19.53
N ARG A 346 2.73 -0.62 -19.29
CA ARG A 346 2.65 0.83 -19.46
C ARG A 346 3.87 1.36 -20.22
N VAL A 347 3.67 2.43 -20.97
CA VAL A 347 4.76 3.17 -21.65
C VAL A 347 5.42 4.09 -20.61
N LEU A 348 6.75 4.03 -20.51
CA LEU A 348 7.58 4.91 -19.69
C LEU A 348 8.79 5.37 -20.54
N ASP A 349 9.03 6.67 -20.54
CA ASP A 349 10.19 7.25 -21.23
C ASP A 349 11.38 7.38 -20.25
N ALA A 350 11.93 6.22 -19.86
CA ALA A 350 13.07 6.14 -18.96
C ALA A 350 13.92 4.92 -19.31
N PRO A 351 15.26 5.06 -19.39
CA PRO A 351 16.15 3.93 -19.56
C PRO A 351 16.16 3.09 -18.26
N HIS A 352 16.11 1.78 -18.42
CA HIS A 352 16.16 0.85 -17.30
C HIS A 352 17.61 0.58 -16.84
N HIS A 353 17.88 0.59 -15.55
CA HIS A 353 19.23 0.43 -14.98
C HIS A 353 19.94 -0.87 -15.39
N ARG A 354 19.20 -1.96 -15.71
CA ARG A 354 19.78 -3.25 -16.15
C ARG A 354 19.61 -3.52 -17.65
N THR A 355 18.50 -3.12 -18.25
CA THR A 355 18.21 -3.41 -19.67
C THR A 355 18.47 -2.21 -20.58
N GLY A 356 18.87 -1.06 -20.03
CA GLY A 356 19.18 0.15 -20.80
C GLY A 356 17.96 0.66 -21.57
N THR A 357 18.16 0.96 -22.85
CA THR A 357 17.14 1.48 -23.77
C THR A 357 16.43 0.38 -24.58
N LYS A 358 16.60 -0.90 -24.22
CA LYS A 358 15.94 -2.00 -24.94
C LYS A 358 14.43 -1.91 -24.91
N TRP A 359 13.86 -1.34 -23.85
CA TRP A 359 12.43 -1.21 -23.61
C TRP A 359 12.05 0.26 -23.40
N CYS A 360 10.91 0.66 -23.92
CA CYS A 360 10.22 1.92 -23.62
C CYS A 360 8.82 1.69 -23.03
N MET A 361 8.49 0.43 -22.77
CA MET A 361 7.32 0.01 -22.03
C MET A 361 7.70 -1.08 -21.02
N TYR A 362 7.07 -1.07 -19.88
CA TYR A 362 7.41 -1.93 -18.76
C TYR A 362 6.19 -2.63 -18.19
N PRO A 363 6.32 -3.90 -17.78
CA PRO A 363 5.23 -4.59 -17.09
C PRO A 363 4.95 -3.92 -15.75
N THR A 364 3.77 -4.16 -15.20
CA THR A 364 3.42 -3.75 -13.85
C THR A 364 3.63 -4.89 -12.86
N TYR A 365 3.68 -4.57 -11.58
CA TYR A 365 3.72 -5.58 -10.52
C TYR A 365 2.61 -6.62 -10.67
N ASP A 366 1.38 -6.20 -10.98
CA ASP A 366 0.23 -7.12 -11.10
C ASP A 366 0.39 -8.17 -12.20
N PHE A 367 1.29 -7.93 -13.17
CA PHE A 367 1.59 -8.87 -14.24
C PHE A 367 2.86 -9.69 -13.98
N THR A 368 3.89 -9.13 -13.35
CA THR A 368 5.20 -9.81 -13.12
C THR A 368 5.17 -10.99 -12.16
N PRO A 369 4.28 -11.11 -11.13
CA PRO A 369 4.30 -12.23 -10.20
C PRO A 369 4.05 -13.60 -10.82
N VAL A 370 3.56 -13.66 -12.05
CA VAL A 370 3.21 -14.92 -12.76
C VAL A 370 4.40 -15.53 -13.51
N SER A 371 5.57 -14.89 -13.50
CA SER A 371 6.78 -15.35 -14.20
C SER A 371 7.77 -16.08 -13.28
#